data_aa875abbe06005747bb0961ef9a51999
#
_entry.id   aa875abbe06005747bb0961ef9a51999
#
_cell.length_a   1.000
_cell.length_b   1.000
_cell.length_c   1.000
_cell.angle_alpha   90.00
_cell.angle_beta   90.00
_cell.angle_gamma   90.00
#
_symmetry.space_group_name_H-M   'P 1'
#
loop_
_entity.id
_entity.type
_entity.pdbx_description
1 polymer ?
#
loop_
_entity_poly.entity_id
_entity_poly.type
_entity_poly.pdbx_seq_one_letter_code
_entity_poly.pdbx_strand_id
1 'polypeptide(L)'
;MKIRTENDLQDSIDSELAWRKRELSAVRSNIASARKFAKDTAIRAGIALLYAHWEGSIKNIAAYYLEYVATLKLPYKQLKPNFLAIALKYDLKSFEESNKATIHTNIVRSIIQNQEIKSNIPVEGIIKTNSNLNSEIFIEIMTTLGLEYSEYESSFKLIDTVLLQKRNMIAHGENLKALDLDEDRYYEIHNKILGLIQIFANQVSNAVSLKLYLR
;
A
#
# COMPACT_ATOMS: atom_id res chain seq x y z
N MET A 1 17.19 -3.07 4.20
CA MET A 1 17.69 -2.44 5.44
C MET A 1 16.72 -2.80 6.54
N LYS A 2 17.12 -3.02 7.77
CA LYS A 2 16.21 -3.38 8.87
C LYS A 2 15.73 -2.10 9.54
N ILE A 3 14.42 -1.85 9.57
CA ILE A 3 13.84 -0.63 10.12
C ILE A 3 13.68 -0.76 11.64
N ARG A 4 14.45 0.00 12.39
CA ARG A 4 14.45 -0.04 13.86
C ARG A 4 14.18 1.31 14.50
N THR A 5 14.43 2.39 13.80
CA THR A 5 14.27 3.76 14.27
C THR A 5 13.35 4.55 13.33
N GLU A 6 12.85 5.67 13.78
CA GLU A 6 12.10 6.62 12.96
C GLU A 6 12.95 7.13 11.78
N ASN A 7 14.25 7.36 12.00
CA ASN A 7 15.16 7.77 10.94
C ASN A 7 15.35 6.67 9.88
N ASP A 8 15.51 5.40 10.29
CA ASP A 8 15.60 4.29 9.32
C ASP A 8 14.35 4.20 8.44
N LEU A 9 13.17 4.44 9.03
CA LEU A 9 11.91 4.46 8.29
C LEU A 9 11.89 5.63 7.31
N GLN A 10 12.23 6.85 7.75
CA GLN A 10 12.22 8.03 6.90
C GLN A 10 13.22 7.89 5.75
N ASP A 11 14.44 7.44 6.02
CA ASP A 11 15.46 7.19 4.99
C ASP A 11 14.98 6.15 3.95
N SER A 12 14.26 5.11 4.41
CA SER A 12 13.69 4.09 3.52
C SER A 12 12.58 4.66 2.65
N ILE A 13 11.69 5.48 3.21
CA ILE A 13 10.63 6.18 2.47
C ILE A 13 11.23 7.15 1.45
N ASP A 14 12.21 7.96 1.85
CA ASP A 14 12.84 8.94 0.98
C ASP A 14 13.58 8.28 -0.19
N SER A 15 14.30 7.18 0.08
CA SER A 15 14.95 6.38 -0.95
C SER A 15 13.93 5.80 -1.93
N GLU A 16 12.81 5.26 -1.43
CA GLU A 16 11.74 4.68 -2.22
C GLU A 16 11.08 5.73 -3.13
N LEU A 17 10.83 6.92 -2.62
CA LEU A 17 10.25 8.03 -3.40
C LEU A 17 11.23 8.59 -4.42
N ALA A 18 12.50 8.73 -4.06
CA ALA A 18 13.52 9.37 -4.91
C ALA A 18 13.74 8.61 -6.22
N TRP A 19 13.93 7.28 -6.17
CA TRP A 19 14.16 6.52 -7.40
C TRP A 19 12.90 6.42 -8.27
N ARG A 20 11.72 6.29 -7.65
CA ARG A 20 10.43 6.26 -8.37
C ARG A 20 10.13 7.57 -9.09
N LYS A 21 10.34 8.71 -8.42
CA LYS A 21 10.17 10.03 -9.03
C LYS A 21 11.12 10.21 -10.22
N ARG A 22 12.37 9.75 -10.12
CA ARG A 22 13.33 9.81 -11.24
C ARG A 22 12.88 8.98 -12.42
N GLU A 23 12.45 7.74 -12.21
CA GLU A 23 12.00 6.86 -13.28
C GLU A 23 10.72 7.41 -13.94
N LEU A 24 9.72 7.81 -13.15
CA LEU A 24 8.49 8.39 -13.68
C LEU A 24 8.72 9.73 -14.43
N SER A 25 9.69 10.53 -14.00
CA SER A 25 10.10 11.73 -14.74
C SER A 25 10.74 11.38 -16.09
N ALA A 26 11.57 10.33 -16.13
CA ALA A 26 12.15 9.85 -17.39
C ALA A 26 11.06 9.31 -18.35
N VAL A 27 10.10 8.56 -17.82
CA VAL A 27 8.92 8.08 -18.60
C VAL A 27 8.15 9.25 -19.19
N ARG A 28 7.88 10.28 -18.40
CA ARG A 28 7.20 11.51 -18.87
C ARG A 28 7.99 12.21 -20.00
N SER A 29 9.31 12.34 -19.84
CA SER A 29 10.18 12.93 -20.88
C SER A 29 10.18 12.11 -22.16
N ASN A 30 10.20 10.77 -22.05
CA ASN A 30 10.13 9.86 -23.19
C ASN A 30 8.80 10.01 -23.94
N ILE A 31 7.67 10.16 -23.24
CA ILE A 31 6.37 10.40 -23.86
C ILE A 31 6.38 11.75 -24.58
N ALA A 32 6.86 12.83 -23.94
CA ALA A 32 6.93 14.15 -24.54
C ALA A 32 7.73 14.17 -25.86
N SER A 33 8.88 13.51 -25.89
CA SER A 33 9.79 13.46 -27.03
C SER A 33 9.44 12.44 -28.10
N ALA A 34 8.51 11.51 -27.82
CA ALA A 34 8.14 10.46 -28.75
C ALA A 34 7.49 10.99 -30.03
N ARG A 35 7.92 10.44 -31.21
CA ARG A 35 7.30 10.76 -32.48
C ARG A 35 5.88 10.17 -32.56
N LYS A 36 5.02 10.73 -33.40
CA LYS A 36 3.60 10.40 -33.51
C LYS A 36 3.31 8.86 -33.49
N PHE A 37 4.05 8.10 -34.27
CA PHE A 37 3.86 6.63 -34.34
C PHE A 37 4.35 5.87 -33.11
N ALA A 38 5.26 6.45 -32.32
CA ALA A 38 5.78 5.85 -31.09
C ALA A 38 5.09 6.40 -29.83
N LYS A 39 4.34 7.49 -29.94
CA LYS A 39 3.67 8.17 -28.82
C LYS A 39 2.72 7.23 -28.10
N ASP A 40 1.89 6.54 -28.83
CA ASP A 40 0.92 5.60 -28.29
C ASP A 40 1.59 4.47 -27.50
N THR A 41 2.67 3.91 -28.02
CA THR A 41 3.44 2.88 -27.31
C THR A 41 4.09 3.42 -26.06
N ALA A 42 4.62 4.66 -26.10
CA ALA A 42 5.21 5.31 -24.95
C ALA A 42 4.17 5.60 -23.84
N ILE A 43 2.95 6.02 -24.20
CA ILE A 43 1.85 6.24 -23.25
C ILE A 43 1.43 4.90 -22.60
N ARG A 44 1.30 3.81 -23.38
CA ARG A 44 1.00 2.47 -22.85
C ARG A 44 2.03 2.04 -21.81
N ALA A 45 3.31 2.11 -22.17
CA ALA A 45 4.40 1.79 -21.25
C ALA A 45 4.37 2.66 -20.02
N GLY A 46 4.05 3.97 -20.19
CA GLY A 46 3.90 4.92 -19.11
C GLY A 46 2.80 4.55 -18.11
N ILE A 47 1.63 4.14 -18.57
CA ILE A 47 0.53 3.68 -17.69
C ILE A 47 0.91 2.42 -16.93
N ALA A 48 1.54 1.44 -17.59
CA ALA A 48 1.95 0.21 -16.95
C ALA A 48 2.99 0.47 -15.84
N LEU A 49 3.97 1.32 -16.10
CA LEU A 49 4.98 1.74 -15.12
C LEU A 49 4.37 2.59 -13.99
N LEU A 50 3.47 3.50 -14.31
CA LEU A 50 2.80 4.33 -13.31
C LEU A 50 2.01 3.48 -12.30
N TYR A 51 1.30 2.45 -12.79
CA TYR A 51 0.63 1.49 -11.94
C TYR A 51 1.64 0.69 -11.07
N ALA A 52 2.73 0.20 -11.66
CA ALA A 52 3.76 -0.52 -10.92
C ALA A 52 4.38 0.33 -9.81
N HIS A 53 4.56 1.62 -10.05
CA HIS A 53 5.03 2.56 -9.02
C HIS A 53 4.00 2.83 -7.94
N TRP A 54 2.72 2.98 -8.31
CA TRP A 54 1.62 3.07 -7.35
C TRP A 54 1.59 1.86 -6.42
N GLU A 55 1.43 0.68 -6.99
CA GLU A 55 1.35 -0.57 -6.22
C GLU A 55 2.61 -0.82 -5.37
N GLY A 56 3.79 -0.66 -5.96
CA GLY A 56 5.06 -0.88 -5.29
C GLY A 56 5.30 0.11 -4.15
N SER A 57 4.95 1.40 -4.31
CA SER A 57 5.09 2.40 -3.25
C SER A 57 4.21 2.06 -2.06
N ILE A 58 2.92 1.80 -2.30
CA ILE A 58 1.99 1.46 -1.21
C ILE A 58 2.47 0.21 -0.47
N LYS A 59 2.83 -0.85 -1.21
CA LYS A 59 3.32 -2.10 -0.61
C LYS A 59 4.56 -1.91 0.25
N ASN A 60 5.57 -1.22 -0.27
CA ASN A 60 6.86 -1.09 0.40
C ASN A 60 6.77 -0.16 1.61
N ILE A 61 6.14 1.01 1.47
CA ILE A 61 5.99 1.98 2.56
C ILE A 61 5.11 1.40 3.68
N ALA A 62 4.03 0.68 3.33
CA ALA A 62 3.20 -0.04 4.30
C ALA A 62 4.01 -1.10 5.08
N ALA A 63 4.87 -1.86 4.38
CA ALA A 63 5.73 -2.85 5.00
C ALA A 63 6.77 -2.20 5.92
N TYR A 64 7.35 -1.06 5.55
CA TYR A 64 8.28 -0.32 6.40
C TYR A 64 7.62 0.13 7.72
N TYR A 65 6.41 0.66 7.64
CA TYR A 65 5.66 1.05 8.83
C TYR A 65 5.37 -0.14 9.75
N LEU A 66 4.89 -1.24 9.18
CA LEU A 66 4.61 -2.46 9.95
C LEU A 66 5.89 -3.02 10.60
N GLU A 67 7.02 -3.03 9.88
CA GLU A 67 8.32 -3.45 10.42
C GLU A 67 8.74 -2.55 11.59
N TYR A 68 8.62 -1.24 11.44
CA TYR A 68 8.91 -0.29 12.51
C TYR A 68 8.11 -0.61 13.77
N VAL A 69 6.78 -0.69 13.66
CA VAL A 69 5.91 -0.98 14.83
C VAL A 69 6.23 -2.34 15.45
N ALA A 70 6.50 -3.35 14.62
CA ALA A 70 6.89 -4.69 15.10
C ALA A 70 8.20 -4.68 15.89
N THR A 71 9.18 -3.81 15.54
CA THR A 71 10.47 -3.74 16.26
C THR A 71 10.35 -3.09 17.63
N LEU A 72 9.33 -2.27 17.89
CA LEU A 72 9.12 -1.61 19.18
C LEU A 72 8.80 -2.61 20.29
N LYS A 73 8.27 -3.78 19.98
CA LYS A 73 7.92 -4.84 20.96
C LYS A 73 7.06 -4.33 22.13
N LEU A 74 6.18 -3.36 21.85
CA LEU A 74 5.27 -2.82 22.87
C LEU A 74 4.25 -3.87 23.30
N PRO A 75 3.74 -3.83 24.56
CA PRO A 75 2.63 -4.66 24.96
C PRO A 75 1.40 -4.41 24.08
N TYR A 76 0.64 -5.48 23.78
CA TYR A 76 -0.55 -5.35 22.91
C TYR A 76 -1.57 -4.34 23.43
N LYS A 77 -1.69 -4.16 24.74
CA LYS A 77 -2.58 -3.15 25.35
C LYS A 77 -2.27 -1.71 24.95
N GLN A 78 -1.02 -1.42 24.56
CA GLN A 78 -0.59 -0.10 24.14
C GLN A 78 -0.80 0.14 22.65
N LEU A 79 -0.96 -0.91 21.87
CA LEU A 79 -1.10 -0.85 20.42
C LEU A 79 -2.58 -0.78 20.01
N LYS A 80 -2.85 -0.15 18.89
CA LYS A 80 -4.18 -0.23 18.26
C LYS A 80 -4.58 -1.68 17.97
N PRO A 81 -5.89 -2.02 18.00
CA PRO A 81 -6.39 -3.39 17.85
C PRO A 81 -5.96 -4.13 16.58
N ASN A 82 -5.73 -3.38 15.47
CA ASN A 82 -5.27 -3.95 14.20
C ASN A 82 -3.95 -4.72 14.34
N PHE A 83 -3.02 -4.26 15.17
CA PHE A 83 -1.74 -4.96 15.39
C PHE A 83 -1.91 -6.29 16.13
N LEU A 84 -2.87 -6.37 17.06
CA LEU A 84 -3.25 -7.64 17.68
C LEU A 84 -3.94 -8.56 16.67
N ALA A 85 -4.83 -8.02 15.83
CA ALA A 85 -5.49 -8.80 14.78
C ALA A 85 -4.49 -9.41 13.79
N ILE A 86 -3.43 -8.67 13.41
CA ILE A 86 -2.33 -9.20 12.57
C ILE A 86 -1.65 -10.38 13.28
N ALA A 87 -1.33 -10.25 14.56
CA ALA A 87 -0.65 -11.29 15.32
C ALA A 87 -1.52 -12.56 15.49
N LEU A 88 -2.83 -12.38 15.62
CA LEU A 88 -3.80 -13.45 15.80
C LEU A 88 -4.37 -14.01 14.48
N LYS A 89 -3.82 -13.62 13.34
CA LYS A 89 -4.40 -13.98 12.03
C LYS A 89 -4.67 -15.48 11.86
N TYR A 90 -3.76 -16.32 12.30
CA TYR A 90 -3.93 -17.78 12.22
C TYR A 90 -5.01 -18.30 13.20
N ASP A 91 -5.06 -17.72 14.40
CA ASP A 91 -6.05 -18.07 15.41
C ASP A 91 -7.46 -17.64 14.95
N LEU A 92 -7.60 -16.44 14.37
CA LEU A 92 -8.86 -15.95 13.80
C LEU A 92 -9.34 -16.81 12.64
N LYS A 93 -8.43 -17.28 11.78
CA LYS A 93 -8.77 -18.24 10.73
C LYS A 93 -9.27 -19.57 11.32
N SER A 94 -8.60 -20.10 12.34
CA SER A 94 -9.03 -21.31 13.04
C SER A 94 -10.38 -21.12 13.74
N PHE A 95 -10.68 -19.91 14.22
CA PHE A 95 -11.97 -19.55 14.78
C PHE A 95 -13.08 -19.64 13.73
N GLU A 96 -12.85 -19.10 12.55
CA GLU A 96 -13.81 -19.08 11.43
C GLU A 96 -14.06 -20.51 10.88
N GLU A 97 -13.00 -21.31 10.74
CA GLU A 97 -13.06 -22.66 10.17
C GLU A 97 -13.61 -23.73 11.15
N SER A 98 -13.78 -23.41 12.44
CA SER A 98 -14.15 -24.36 13.47
C SER A 98 -15.42 -23.96 14.21
N ASN A 99 -16.32 -24.94 14.43
CA ASN A 99 -17.49 -24.80 15.30
C ASN A 99 -17.26 -25.32 16.74
N LYS A 100 -15.99 -25.59 17.13
CA LYS A 100 -15.67 -26.16 18.45
C LYS A 100 -15.56 -25.05 19.49
N ALA A 101 -16.44 -25.10 20.50
CA ALA A 101 -16.43 -24.16 21.62
C ALA A 101 -15.08 -24.10 22.37
N THR A 102 -14.33 -25.21 22.42
CA THR A 102 -12.97 -25.22 23.00
C THR A 102 -11.98 -24.33 22.25
N ILE A 103 -12.01 -24.33 20.92
CA ILE A 103 -11.15 -23.47 20.10
C ILE A 103 -11.55 -22.01 20.32
N HIS A 104 -12.84 -21.70 20.20
CA HIS A 104 -13.34 -20.34 20.39
C HIS A 104 -13.00 -19.78 21.77
N THR A 105 -13.22 -20.57 22.83
CA THR A 105 -12.90 -20.18 24.21
C THR A 105 -11.40 -19.92 24.39
N ASN A 106 -10.54 -20.78 23.83
CA ASN A 106 -9.09 -20.59 23.94
C ASN A 106 -8.60 -19.33 23.23
N ILE A 107 -9.14 -19.02 22.05
CA ILE A 107 -8.78 -17.79 21.32
C ILE A 107 -9.23 -16.55 22.10
N VAL A 108 -10.48 -16.52 22.58
CA VAL A 108 -10.98 -15.40 23.39
C VAL A 108 -10.17 -15.26 24.68
N ARG A 109 -9.82 -16.35 25.36
CA ARG A 109 -8.95 -16.32 26.54
C ARG A 109 -7.58 -15.74 26.20
N SER A 110 -6.97 -16.15 25.08
CA SER A 110 -5.68 -15.63 24.61
C SER A 110 -5.75 -14.11 24.38
N ILE A 111 -6.81 -13.62 23.75
CA ILE A 111 -7.00 -12.17 23.53
C ILE A 111 -7.04 -11.40 24.85
N ILE A 112 -7.75 -11.93 25.85
CA ILE A 112 -7.92 -11.28 27.16
C ILE A 112 -6.62 -11.31 27.98
N GLN A 113 -5.94 -12.46 27.99
CA GLN A 113 -4.77 -12.68 28.86
C GLN A 113 -3.47 -12.11 28.29
N ASN A 114 -3.35 -12.00 26.96
CA ASN A 114 -2.10 -11.60 26.32
C ASN A 114 -1.93 -10.07 26.16
N GLN A 115 -2.81 -9.27 26.76
CA GLN A 115 -2.75 -7.80 26.65
C GLN A 115 -1.43 -7.21 27.18
N GLU A 116 -0.85 -7.82 28.22
CA GLU A 116 0.39 -7.38 28.88
C GLU A 116 1.66 -7.92 28.19
N ILE A 117 1.50 -8.89 27.29
CA ILE A 117 2.64 -9.54 26.64
C ILE A 117 3.21 -8.62 25.55
N LYS A 118 4.54 -8.58 25.43
CA LYS A 118 5.23 -7.90 24.33
C LYS A 118 4.76 -8.44 22.99
N SER A 119 4.43 -7.52 22.09
CA SER A 119 3.91 -7.88 20.78
C SER A 119 4.91 -8.72 19.96
N ASN A 120 4.38 -9.67 19.22
CA ASN A 120 5.08 -10.44 18.21
C ASN A 120 4.32 -10.34 16.88
N ILE A 121 4.44 -9.17 16.25
CA ILE A 121 3.72 -8.85 15.02
C ILE A 121 4.50 -9.45 13.84
N PRO A 122 3.91 -10.38 13.07
CA PRO A 122 4.51 -10.84 11.82
C PRO A 122 4.52 -9.70 10.80
N VAL A 123 5.58 -9.60 10.01
CA VAL A 123 5.73 -8.59 8.97
C VAL A 123 5.63 -9.22 7.58
N GLU A 124 6.28 -10.36 7.40
CA GLU A 124 6.34 -11.04 6.12
C GLU A 124 4.96 -11.54 5.67
N GLY A 125 4.60 -11.23 4.43
CA GLY A 125 3.35 -11.68 3.82
C GLY A 125 2.07 -11.07 4.39
N ILE A 126 2.16 -10.03 5.22
CA ILE A 126 1.00 -9.31 5.77
C ILE A 126 0.46 -8.32 4.72
N ILE A 127 1.31 -7.45 4.19
CA ILE A 127 0.91 -6.48 3.17
C ILE A 127 0.85 -7.18 1.82
N LYS A 128 -0.36 -7.37 1.31
CA LYS A 128 -0.62 -8.05 0.03
C LYS A 128 -1.40 -7.11 -0.89
N THR A 129 -0.88 -6.91 -2.09
CA THR A 129 -1.54 -6.15 -3.15
C THR A 129 -2.21 -7.06 -4.17
N ASN A 130 -1.94 -8.37 -4.10
CA ASN A 130 -2.43 -9.41 -5.04
C ASN A 130 -2.12 -9.09 -6.51
N SER A 131 -1.07 -8.31 -6.76
CA SER A 131 -0.70 -7.78 -8.09
C SER A 131 -1.86 -7.03 -8.78
N ASN A 132 -2.79 -6.49 -8.00
CA ASN A 132 -4.01 -5.87 -8.48
C ASN A 132 -4.55 -4.83 -7.48
N LEU A 133 -3.69 -3.90 -7.04
CA LEU A 133 -4.03 -2.91 -6.02
C LEU A 133 -5.15 -1.96 -6.50
N ASN A 134 -6.38 -2.32 -6.16
CA ASN A 134 -7.58 -1.51 -6.31
C ASN A 134 -7.93 -0.77 -5.00
N SER A 135 -9.01 0.00 -5.01
CA SER A 135 -9.47 0.74 -3.83
C SER A 135 -9.82 -0.16 -2.65
N GLU A 136 -10.45 -1.31 -2.87
CA GLU A 136 -10.81 -2.27 -1.81
C GLU A 136 -9.56 -2.82 -1.12
N ILE A 137 -8.57 -3.28 -1.90
CA ILE A 137 -7.30 -3.78 -1.37
C ILE A 137 -6.52 -2.66 -0.66
N PHE A 138 -6.59 -1.43 -1.19
CA PHE A 138 -5.99 -0.27 -0.52
C PHE A 138 -6.63 0.01 0.84
N ILE A 139 -7.97 -0.03 0.95
CA ILE A 139 -8.71 0.11 2.22
C ILE A 139 -8.28 -0.98 3.22
N GLU A 140 -8.15 -2.23 2.77
CA GLU A 140 -7.69 -3.33 3.62
C GLU A 140 -6.25 -3.11 4.13
N ILE A 141 -5.36 -2.57 3.29
CA ILE A 141 -4.00 -2.19 3.72
C ILE A 141 -4.07 -1.07 4.77
N MET A 142 -4.84 -0.01 4.52
CA MET A 142 -4.98 1.11 5.46
C MET A 142 -5.55 0.65 6.81
N THR A 143 -6.58 -0.18 6.79
CA THR A 143 -7.17 -0.81 7.97
C THR A 143 -6.14 -1.68 8.72
N THR A 144 -5.36 -2.48 7.98
CA THR A 144 -4.28 -3.30 8.53
C THR A 144 -3.23 -2.45 9.25
N LEU A 145 -2.91 -1.27 8.73
CA LEU A 145 -1.98 -0.32 9.35
C LEU A 145 -2.61 0.52 10.47
N GLY A 146 -3.93 0.54 10.61
CA GLY A 146 -4.67 1.40 11.53
C GLY A 146 -4.63 2.88 11.14
N LEU A 147 -4.60 3.14 9.82
CA LEU A 147 -4.56 4.48 9.22
C LEU A 147 -5.90 4.82 8.55
N GLU A 148 -6.25 6.10 8.56
CA GLU A 148 -7.45 6.62 7.91
C GLU A 148 -7.26 6.70 6.38
N TYR A 149 -8.32 6.40 5.62
CA TYR A 149 -8.29 6.39 4.16
C TYR A 149 -9.23 7.40 3.49
N SER A 150 -10.02 8.15 4.23
CA SER A 150 -11.02 9.09 3.72
C SER A 150 -10.45 10.12 2.72
N GLU A 151 -9.21 10.55 2.90
CA GLU A 151 -8.53 11.48 2.00
C GLU A 151 -8.37 10.92 0.57
N TYR A 152 -8.41 9.59 0.40
CA TYR A 152 -8.21 8.91 -0.90
C TYR A 152 -9.52 8.61 -1.63
N GLU A 153 -10.67 8.64 -0.97
CA GLU A 153 -11.96 8.20 -1.51
C GLU A 153 -12.32 8.91 -2.83
N SER A 154 -12.05 10.21 -2.92
CA SER A 154 -12.27 10.98 -4.15
C SER A 154 -11.45 10.50 -5.35
N SER A 155 -10.41 9.69 -5.10
CA SER A 155 -9.49 9.16 -6.10
C SER A 155 -9.70 7.67 -6.41
N PHE A 156 -10.60 6.98 -5.71
CA PHE A 156 -10.84 5.54 -5.91
C PHE A 156 -11.27 5.22 -7.34
N LYS A 157 -12.18 6.03 -7.92
CA LYS A 157 -12.56 5.86 -9.32
C LYS A 157 -11.37 6.00 -10.28
N LEU A 158 -10.44 6.91 -10.03
CA LEU A 158 -9.22 7.07 -10.83
C LEU A 158 -8.33 5.82 -10.71
N ILE A 159 -8.15 5.31 -9.49
CA ILE A 159 -7.32 4.13 -9.24
C ILE A 159 -7.91 2.91 -9.97
N ASP A 160 -9.20 2.64 -9.79
CA ASP A 160 -9.84 1.40 -10.24
C ASP A 160 -10.11 1.41 -11.74
N THR A 161 -10.80 2.44 -12.23
CA THR A 161 -11.30 2.45 -13.61
C THR A 161 -10.34 3.10 -14.61
N VAL A 162 -9.44 3.96 -14.17
CA VAL A 162 -8.50 4.61 -15.07
C VAL A 162 -7.12 3.97 -15.00
N LEU A 163 -6.51 3.87 -13.83
CA LEU A 163 -5.15 3.35 -13.72
C LEU A 163 -5.11 1.82 -13.85
N LEU A 164 -5.81 1.11 -12.96
CA LEU A 164 -5.76 -0.35 -12.88
C LEU A 164 -6.40 -1.01 -14.12
N GLN A 165 -7.60 -0.60 -14.50
CA GLN A 165 -8.29 -1.17 -15.66
C GLN A 165 -7.47 -0.97 -16.94
N LYS A 166 -6.92 0.25 -17.18
CA LYS A 166 -6.09 0.51 -18.36
C LYS A 166 -4.81 -0.32 -18.32
N ARG A 167 -4.17 -0.48 -17.17
CA ARG A 167 -3.01 -1.38 -17.03
C ARG A 167 -3.36 -2.82 -17.39
N ASN A 168 -4.51 -3.30 -16.93
CA ASN A 168 -4.96 -4.66 -17.24
C ASN A 168 -5.21 -4.85 -18.75
N MET A 169 -5.91 -3.91 -19.39
CA MET A 169 -6.11 -3.89 -20.84
C MET A 169 -4.77 -3.93 -21.59
N ILE A 170 -3.77 -3.13 -21.13
CA ILE A 170 -2.42 -3.13 -21.71
C ILE A 170 -1.75 -4.49 -21.54
N ALA A 171 -1.82 -5.09 -20.36
CA ALA A 171 -1.22 -6.40 -20.06
C ALA A 171 -1.84 -7.54 -20.87
N HIS A 172 -3.13 -7.43 -21.19
CA HIS A 172 -3.85 -8.38 -22.08
C HIS A 172 -3.70 -8.08 -23.58
N GLY A 173 -2.91 -7.09 -23.96
CA GLY A 173 -2.61 -6.78 -25.36
C GLY A 173 -3.73 -6.05 -26.12
N GLU A 174 -4.69 -5.43 -25.40
CA GLU A 174 -5.80 -4.71 -26.04
C GLU A 174 -5.31 -3.47 -26.80
N ASN A 175 -6.06 -3.07 -27.85
CA ASN A 175 -5.68 -1.95 -28.70
C ASN A 175 -5.87 -0.61 -27.98
N LEU A 176 -4.96 0.33 -28.24
CA LEU A 176 -4.97 1.69 -27.68
C LEU A 176 -6.22 2.53 -27.98
N LYS A 177 -6.82 2.34 -29.14
CA LYS A 177 -8.06 3.08 -29.50
C LYS A 177 -9.19 2.84 -28.50
N ALA A 178 -9.15 1.69 -27.79
CA ALA A 178 -10.08 1.35 -26.72
C ALA A 178 -9.73 2.03 -25.38
N LEU A 179 -8.50 2.58 -25.25
CA LEU A 179 -8.02 3.11 -23.98
C LEU A 179 -8.38 4.58 -23.73
N ASP A 180 -8.78 5.32 -24.78
CA ASP A 180 -9.08 6.77 -24.69
C ASP A 180 -8.00 7.52 -23.89
N LEU A 181 -6.74 7.38 -24.33
CA LEU A 181 -5.55 7.95 -23.68
C LEU A 181 -4.75 8.75 -24.69
N ASP A 182 -4.64 10.03 -24.43
CA ASP A 182 -3.67 10.93 -25.04
C ASP A 182 -2.58 11.35 -24.04
N GLU A 183 -1.67 12.21 -24.49
CA GLU A 183 -0.57 12.72 -23.69
C GLU A 183 -1.04 13.57 -22.51
N ASP A 184 -2.03 14.44 -22.71
CA ASP A 184 -2.56 15.32 -21.67
C ASP A 184 -3.24 14.51 -20.58
N ARG A 185 -4.03 13.51 -20.97
CA ARG A 185 -4.67 12.60 -20.02
C ARG A 185 -3.68 11.77 -19.24
N TYR A 186 -2.59 11.30 -19.87
CA TYR A 186 -1.50 10.64 -19.17
C TYR A 186 -0.90 11.56 -18.10
N TYR A 187 -0.63 12.83 -18.41
CA TYR A 187 -0.04 13.78 -17.46
C TYR A 187 -0.96 14.07 -16.27
N GLU A 188 -2.26 14.17 -16.49
CA GLU A 188 -3.22 14.32 -15.41
C GLU A 188 -3.18 13.13 -14.45
N ILE A 189 -3.24 11.90 -14.99
CA ILE A 189 -3.19 10.67 -14.21
C ILE A 189 -1.85 10.57 -13.46
N HIS A 190 -0.75 10.80 -14.15
CA HIS A 190 0.61 10.78 -13.60
C HIS A 190 0.73 11.71 -12.38
N ASN A 191 0.31 12.98 -12.52
CA ASN A 191 0.42 13.97 -11.44
C ASN A 191 -0.46 13.57 -10.25
N LYS A 192 -1.67 13.08 -10.50
CA LYS A 192 -2.58 12.64 -9.44
C LYS A 192 -2.03 11.45 -8.67
N ILE A 193 -1.50 10.44 -9.37
CA ILE A 193 -0.93 9.24 -8.74
C ILE A 193 0.34 9.58 -7.93
N LEU A 194 1.23 10.43 -8.45
CA LEU A 194 2.38 10.90 -7.67
C LEU A 194 1.94 11.65 -6.40
N GLY A 195 0.89 12.47 -6.50
CA GLY A 195 0.30 13.14 -5.35
C GLY A 195 -0.18 12.15 -4.30
N LEU A 196 -0.91 11.10 -4.70
CA LEU A 196 -1.42 10.07 -3.79
C LEU A 196 -0.28 9.27 -3.11
N ILE A 197 0.78 8.94 -3.86
CA ILE A 197 1.98 8.29 -3.28
C ILE A 197 2.61 9.19 -2.23
N GLN A 198 2.73 10.50 -2.50
CA GLN A 198 3.31 11.44 -1.54
C GLN A 198 2.44 11.62 -0.29
N ILE A 199 1.11 11.70 -0.46
CA ILE A 199 0.15 11.75 0.66
C ILE A 199 0.33 10.53 1.56
N PHE A 200 0.39 9.32 0.97
CA PHE A 200 0.58 8.09 1.72
C PHE A 200 1.91 8.05 2.48
N ALA A 201 3.00 8.43 1.83
CA ALA A 201 4.32 8.51 2.46
C ALA A 201 4.31 9.48 3.66
N ASN A 202 3.73 10.68 3.49
CA ASN A 202 3.60 11.67 4.55
C ASN A 202 2.73 11.15 5.70
N GLN A 203 1.62 10.47 5.38
CA GLN A 203 0.73 9.91 6.39
C GLN A 203 1.43 8.85 7.24
N VAL A 204 2.23 7.98 6.63
CA VAL A 204 3.04 6.97 7.33
C VAL A 204 4.10 7.64 8.21
N SER A 205 4.84 8.62 7.68
CA SER A 205 5.82 9.39 8.46
C SER A 205 5.17 10.08 9.68
N ASN A 206 4.03 10.73 9.46
CA ASN A 206 3.26 11.36 10.54
C ASN A 206 2.74 10.34 11.57
N ALA A 207 2.32 9.15 11.11
CA ALA A 207 1.84 8.11 12.01
C ALA A 207 2.93 7.61 12.96
N VAL A 208 4.18 7.62 12.53
CA VAL A 208 5.33 7.28 13.37
C VAL A 208 5.66 8.42 14.33
N SER A 209 5.85 9.64 13.83
CA SER A 209 6.24 10.80 14.64
C SER A 209 5.19 11.17 15.68
N LEU A 210 3.90 11.03 15.37
CA LEU A 210 2.77 11.27 16.28
C LEU A 210 2.36 10.02 17.08
N LYS A 211 3.05 8.89 16.87
CA LYS A 211 2.79 7.61 17.55
C LYS A 211 1.34 7.13 17.37
N LEU A 212 0.76 7.33 16.19
CA LEU A 212 -0.64 6.96 15.90
C LEU A 212 -0.88 5.45 15.88
N TYR A 213 0.13 4.63 16.08
CA TYR A 213 0.03 3.19 16.32
C TYR A 213 -0.39 2.83 17.75
N LEU A 214 -0.35 3.79 18.68
CA LEU A 214 -0.82 3.63 20.06
C LEU A 214 -2.34 3.82 20.15
N ARG A 215 -2.92 3.21 21.22
CA ARG A 215 -4.32 3.42 21.59
C ARG A 215 -4.55 4.81 22.14
#